data_32d4b71627397fdab2fb62bfcbbc3557
#
_entry.id   32d4b71627397fdab2fb62bfcbbc3557
#
_cell.length_a   1.000
_cell.length_b   1.000
_cell.length_c   1.000
_cell.angle_alpha   90.00
_cell.angle_beta   90.00
_cell.angle_gamma   90.00
#
_symmetry.space_group_name_H-M   'P 1'
#
loop_
_entity.id
_entity.type
_entity.pdbx_description
1 polymer ?
#
loop_
_entity_poly.entity_id
_entity_poly.type
_entity_poly.pdbx_seq_one_letter_code
_entity_poly.pdbx_strand_id
1 'polypeptide(L)'
;MEQLSVTHSDVLSSLEGTAVTSCRIEGITHEYTAIPGVLEDVIDVMLNLKGLAIKTDSKEPQNLRIDVDKPGPVLASDIQLPAGVKVVNPDWLICTIADGGSFHADIVVETGKGYVANDVPRNSKSGTPIDMLPIDATFMPVKRVRYEVENARVGDNIDFDKLTLEIWSNGTVDVTTALTQAADLLIEHFVQISSITGKTSHKDIEEKAVVMEESHEETEQEPSITIDELELSVRAYNCLKRASINSMAELLKKSEHDLLNIKNFGKKSSDEVIERLHHFGLDLAPNPEVDEEGYAIQGSEE
;
A
#
# COMPACT_ATOMS: atom_id res chain seq x y z
N MET A 1 10.07 20.52 -9.45
CA MET A 1 8.76 21.00 -8.94
C MET A 1 7.57 20.46 -9.73
N GLU A 2 7.60 20.41 -11.05
CA GLU A 2 6.47 19.89 -11.86
C GLU A 2 6.15 18.41 -11.60
N GLN A 3 7.15 17.54 -11.43
CA GLN A 3 6.94 16.12 -11.15
C GLN A 3 6.23 15.85 -9.81
N LEU A 4 6.50 16.68 -8.79
CA LEU A 4 5.85 16.57 -7.49
C LEU A 4 4.38 17.01 -7.51
N SER A 5 4.01 17.94 -8.40
CA SER A 5 2.61 18.34 -8.57
C SER A 5 1.77 17.23 -9.22
N VAL A 6 2.37 16.43 -10.11
CA VAL A 6 1.72 15.26 -10.74
C VAL A 6 1.45 14.20 -9.68
N THR A 7 2.46 13.82 -8.87
CA THR A 7 2.30 12.86 -7.77
C THR A 7 1.19 13.28 -6.79
N HIS A 8 1.15 14.57 -6.43
CA HIS A 8 0.11 15.13 -5.56
C HIS A 8 -1.30 14.95 -6.17
N SER A 9 -1.46 15.17 -7.46
CA SER A 9 -2.74 15.00 -8.16
C SER A 9 -3.16 13.53 -8.21
N ASP A 10 -2.23 12.61 -8.49
CA ASP A 10 -2.52 11.17 -8.60
C ASP A 10 -2.90 10.56 -7.26
N VAL A 11 -2.22 10.93 -6.17
CA VAL A 11 -2.61 10.50 -4.80
C VAL A 11 -4.03 10.97 -4.46
N LEU A 12 -4.45 12.16 -4.94
CA LEU A 12 -5.77 12.69 -4.65
C LEU A 12 -6.88 12.07 -5.50
N SER A 13 -6.67 11.85 -6.80
CA SER A 13 -7.77 11.58 -7.75
C SER A 13 -7.76 10.20 -8.38
N SER A 14 -6.62 9.52 -8.43
CA SER A 14 -6.48 8.28 -9.20
C SER A 14 -6.65 7.00 -8.39
N LEU A 15 -6.67 7.12 -7.05
CA LEU A 15 -6.85 5.97 -6.16
C LEU A 15 -8.30 5.48 -6.19
N GLU A 16 -8.47 4.16 -6.14
CA GLU A 16 -9.77 3.53 -5.98
C GLU A 16 -10.27 3.69 -4.54
N GLY A 17 -11.54 3.97 -4.40
CA GLY A 17 -12.20 4.05 -3.09
C GLY A 17 -13.64 3.62 -3.18
N THR A 18 -14.31 3.62 -2.03
CA THR A 18 -15.69 3.19 -1.89
C THR A 18 -16.54 4.37 -1.45
N ALA A 19 -17.70 4.54 -2.08
CA ALA A 19 -18.64 5.61 -1.72
C ALA A 19 -20.09 5.16 -1.82
N VAL A 20 -20.96 5.84 -1.09
CA VAL A 20 -22.41 5.72 -1.25
C VAL A 20 -22.80 6.38 -2.57
N THR A 21 -23.53 5.65 -3.41
CA THR A 21 -23.92 6.11 -4.75
C THR A 21 -25.42 6.39 -4.86
N SER A 22 -26.23 5.73 -4.05
CA SER A 22 -27.66 5.96 -3.99
C SER A 22 -28.24 5.47 -2.67
N CYS A 23 -29.38 6.02 -2.28
CA CYS A 23 -30.13 5.54 -1.15
C CYS A 23 -31.64 5.48 -1.47
N ARG A 24 -32.35 4.65 -0.74
CA ARG A 24 -33.80 4.57 -0.74
C ARG A 24 -34.28 4.70 0.69
N ILE A 25 -35.08 5.73 0.99
CA ILE A 25 -35.67 5.95 2.30
C ILE A 25 -37.15 5.58 2.20
N GLU A 26 -37.64 4.80 3.14
CA GLU A 26 -39.03 4.34 3.11
C GLU A 26 -40.02 5.52 3.17
N GLY A 27 -41.00 5.53 2.26
CA GLY A 27 -42.00 6.58 2.14
C GLY A 27 -41.55 7.88 1.45
N ILE A 28 -40.31 7.93 0.95
CA ILE A 28 -39.74 9.09 0.29
C ILE A 28 -39.51 8.81 -1.20
N THR A 29 -39.99 9.72 -2.05
CA THR A 29 -39.88 9.60 -3.53
C THR A 29 -39.00 10.67 -4.16
N HIS A 30 -38.65 11.73 -3.43
CA HIS A 30 -37.79 12.82 -3.92
C HIS A 30 -37.04 13.50 -2.78
N GLU A 31 -35.93 14.14 -3.10
CA GLU A 31 -34.98 14.73 -2.15
C GLU A 31 -35.48 15.97 -1.38
N TYR A 32 -36.48 16.68 -1.93
CA TYR A 32 -36.99 17.92 -1.36
C TYR A 32 -38.18 17.69 -0.39
N THR A 33 -38.00 16.74 0.51
CA THR A 33 -39.06 16.34 1.45
C THR A 33 -38.47 16.17 2.85
N ALA A 34 -39.32 16.38 3.86
CA ALA A 34 -39.01 16.02 5.25
C ALA A 34 -39.36 14.57 5.50
N ILE A 35 -38.55 13.87 6.29
CA ILE A 35 -38.80 12.49 6.68
C ILE A 35 -39.68 12.48 7.92
N PRO A 36 -40.85 11.81 7.89
CA PRO A 36 -41.74 11.77 9.06
C PRO A 36 -41.04 11.16 10.28
N GLY A 37 -40.99 11.90 11.39
CA GLY A 37 -40.35 11.42 12.62
C GLY A 37 -38.84 11.51 12.67
N VAL A 38 -38.21 12.20 11.73
CA VAL A 38 -36.76 12.53 11.73
C VAL A 38 -36.59 14.04 11.76
N LEU A 39 -35.56 14.52 12.41
CA LEU A 39 -35.33 15.98 12.59
C LEU A 39 -34.68 16.56 11.32
N GLU A 40 -33.80 15.83 10.65
CA GLU A 40 -33.08 16.24 9.45
C GLU A 40 -33.96 16.05 8.20
N ASP A 41 -33.78 16.90 7.21
CA ASP A 41 -34.37 16.76 5.90
C ASP A 41 -33.64 15.65 5.07
N VAL A 42 -34.29 15.17 4.00
CA VAL A 42 -33.70 14.15 3.10
C VAL A 42 -32.35 14.58 2.56
N ILE A 43 -32.18 15.85 2.19
CA ILE A 43 -30.89 16.38 1.68
C ILE A 43 -29.81 16.28 2.75
N ASP A 44 -30.11 16.64 4.01
CA ASP A 44 -29.14 16.54 5.10
C ASP A 44 -28.74 15.09 5.37
N VAL A 45 -29.71 14.16 5.35
CA VAL A 45 -29.44 12.72 5.46
C VAL A 45 -28.54 12.24 4.31
N MET A 46 -28.82 12.65 3.07
CA MET A 46 -27.99 12.30 1.91
C MET A 46 -26.57 12.85 2.04
N LEU A 47 -26.38 14.07 2.54
CA LEU A 47 -25.08 14.66 2.81
C LEU A 47 -24.33 13.91 3.92
N ASN A 48 -25.03 13.47 4.95
CA ASN A 48 -24.46 12.66 6.02
C ASN A 48 -24.05 11.27 5.51
N LEU A 49 -24.89 10.64 4.68
CA LEU A 49 -24.55 9.37 4.01
C LEU A 49 -23.32 9.47 3.10
N LYS A 50 -23.16 10.61 2.39
CA LYS A 50 -21.96 10.90 1.59
C LYS A 50 -20.68 10.97 2.43
N GLY A 51 -20.79 11.32 3.72
CA GLY A 51 -19.66 11.40 4.66
C GLY A 51 -19.23 10.07 5.26
N LEU A 52 -19.92 8.96 4.95
CA LEU A 52 -19.57 7.62 5.41
C LEU A 52 -18.25 7.17 4.81
N ALA A 53 -17.34 6.71 5.67
CA ALA A 53 -16.09 6.07 5.28
C ALA A 53 -16.27 4.54 5.30
N ILE A 54 -16.45 3.93 4.14
CA ILE A 54 -16.75 2.51 3.99
C ILE A 54 -15.59 1.84 3.27
N LYS A 55 -15.16 0.68 3.78
CA LYS A 55 -14.18 -0.20 3.16
C LYS A 55 -14.85 -1.47 2.72
N THR A 56 -14.66 -1.87 1.47
CA THR A 56 -15.11 -3.16 0.94
C THR A 56 -14.01 -3.79 0.08
N ASP A 57 -13.95 -5.11 0.10
CA ASP A 57 -13.05 -5.90 -0.74
C ASP A 57 -13.74 -6.33 -2.06
N SER A 58 -15.05 -6.04 -2.21
CA SER A 58 -15.84 -6.37 -3.40
C SER A 58 -15.82 -5.23 -4.41
N LYS A 59 -15.66 -5.58 -5.69
CA LYS A 59 -15.86 -4.65 -6.83
C LYS A 59 -17.32 -4.54 -7.27
N GLU A 60 -18.19 -5.43 -6.79
CA GLU A 60 -19.61 -5.40 -7.09
C GLU A 60 -20.35 -4.46 -6.14
N PRO A 61 -21.45 -3.82 -6.59
CA PRO A 61 -22.29 -2.98 -5.74
C PRO A 61 -22.77 -3.75 -4.50
N GLN A 62 -22.67 -3.13 -3.33
CA GLN A 62 -23.10 -3.70 -2.05
C GLN A 62 -24.32 -2.95 -1.52
N ASN A 63 -25.32 -3.71 -1.07
CA ASN A 63 -26.50 -3.13 -0.45
C ASN A 63 -26.36 -3.17 1.07
N LEU A 64 -26.48 -2.02 1.70
CA LEU A 64 -26.49 -1.83 3.15
C LEU A 64 -27.91 -1.46 3.57
N ARG A 65 -28.29 -1.78 4.80
CA ARG A 65 -29.59 -1.46 5.34
C ARG A 65 -29.48 -0.79 6.70
N ILE A 66 -30.32 0.24 6.91
CA ILE A 66 -30.56 0.85 8.20
C ILE A 66 -31.98 0.54 8.61
N ASP A 67 -32.18 0.11 9.86
CA ASP A 67 -33.49 -0.30 10.36
C ASP A 67 -33.55 0.04 11.86
N VAL A 68 -34.03 1.24 12.18
CA VAL A 68 -34.05 1.78 13.55
C VAL A 68 -35.41 2.34 13.89
N ASP A 69 -36.04 1.77 14.95
CA ASP A 69 -37.35 2.16 15.47
C ASP A 69 -37.28 2.93 16.80
N LYS A 70 -36.07 3.22 17.28
CA LYS A 70 -35.85 3.85 18.56
C LYS A 70 -35.58 5.35 18.39
N PRO A 71 -36.19 6.24 19.23
CA PRO A 71 -35.86 7.64 19.20
C PRO A 71 -34.40 7.86 19.64
N GLY A 72 -33.74 8.82 19.01
CA GLY A 72 -32.37 9.19 19.27
C GLY A 72 -31.52 9.29 18.00
N PRO A 73 -30.20 9.51 18.16
CA PRO A 73 -29.29 9.61 17.03
C PRO A 73 -29.08 8.24 16.36
N VAL A 74 -29.20 8.19 15.04
CA VAL A 74 -28.84 7.05 14.20
C VAL A 74 -27.40 7.23 13.73
N LEU A 75 -26.54 6.33 14.10
CA LEU A 75 -25.11 6.38 13.81
C LEU A 75 -24.74 5.39 12.71
N ALA A 76 -23.56 5.56 12.14
CA ALA A 76 -23.02 4.63 11.15
C ALA A 76 -22.83 3.19 11.69
N SER A 77 -22.72 3.03 13.02
CA SER A 77 -22.72 1.72 13.70
C SER A 77 -24.04 0.95 13.60
N ASP A 78 -25.17 1.64 13.34
CA ASP A 78 -26.49 1.03 13.24
C ASP A 78 -26.77 0.43 11.85
N ILE A 79 -25.85 0.62 10.91
CA ILE A 79 -25.93 0.06 9.55
C ILE A 79 -25.72 -1.45 9.62
N GLN A 80 -26.62 -2.20 9.02
CA GLN A 80 -26.48 -3.64 8.81
C GLN A 80 -25.52 -3.87 7.64
N LEU A 81 -24.35 -4.44 7.94
CA LEU A 81 -23.26 -4.63 6.98
C LEU A 81 -23.26 -6.08 6.46
N PRO A 82 -23.16 -6.29 5.14
CA PRO A 82 -22.88 -7.61 4.57
C PRO A 82 -21.43 -8.04 4.86
N ALA A 83 -21.14 -9.33 4.61
CA ALA A 83 -19.79 -9.86 4.77
C ALA A 83 -18.79 -9.11 3.86
N GLY A 84 -17.62 -8.77 4.40
CA GLY A 84 -16.58 -8.06 3.65
C GLY A 84 -16.72 -6.54 3.57
N VAL A 85 -17.76 -5.95 4.20
CA VAL A 85 -17.94 -4.49 4.29
C VAL A 85 -17.69 -4.03 5.72
N LYS A 86 -16.94 -2.93 5.89
CA LYS A 86 -16.65 -2.31 7.18
C LYS A 86 -16.85 -0.80 7.12
N VAL A 87 -17.44 -0.23 8.16
CA VAL A 87 -17.51 1.22 8.38
C VAL A 87 -16.32 1.63 9.23
N VAL A 88 -15.57 2.63 8.77
CA VAL A 88 -14.37 3.14 9.43
C VAL A 88 -14.69 4.19 10.48
N ASN A 89 -15.78 4.97 10.26
CA ASN A 89 -16.26 6.02 11.16
C ASN A 89 -17.63 5.64 11.83
N PRO A 90 -17.66 4.68 12.77
CA PRO A 90 -18.90 4.15 13.35
C PRO A 90 -19.72 5.20 14.12
N ASP A 91 -19.06 6.23 14.66
CA ASP A 91 -19.69 7.31 15.43
C ASP A 91 -20.27 8.44 14.54
N TRP A 92 -20.24 8.28 13.22
CA TRP A 92 -20.74 9.27 12.29
C TRP A 92 -22.26 9.35 12.34
N LEU A 93 -22.81 10.57 12.57
CA LEU A 93 -24.25 10.80 12.62
C LEU A 93 -24.86 10.73 11.21
N ILE A 94 -25.94 9.97 11.06
CA ILE A 94 -26.72 9.88 9.82
C ILE A 94 -27.96 10.76 9.95
N CYS A 95 -28.77 10.53 10.98
CA CYS A 95 -29.96 11.34 11.28
C CYS A 95 -30.35 11.18 12.76
N THR A 96 -31.35 11.98 13.20
CA THR A 96 -31.89 11.93 14.56
C THR A 96 -33.39 11.64 14.52
N ILE A 97 -33.81 10.55 15.14
CA ILE A 97 -35.21 10.14 15.21
C ILE A 97 -35.89 10.82 16.40
N ALA A 98 -37.01 11.51 16.14
CA ALA A 98 -37.86 12.09 17.14
C ALA A 98 -38.70 11.04 17.89
N ASP A 99 -39.36 11.43 19.00
CA ASP A 99 -40.21 10.54 19.77
C ASP A 99 -41.35 9.96 18.91
N GLY A 100 -41.41 8.64 18.83
CA GLY A 100 -42.41 7.88 18.05
C GLY A 100 -42.14 7.82 16.55
N GLY A 101 -40.97 8.27 16.08
CA GLY A 101 -40.49 8.08 14.71
C GLY A 101 -39.75 6.76 14.50
N SER A 102 -39.50 6.44 13.24
CA SER A 102 -38.63 5.33 12.81
C SER A 102 -37.86 5.75 11.56
N PHE A 103 -36.74 5.09 11.29
CA PHE A 103 -35.93 5.35 10.10
C PHE A 103 -35.50 4.03 9.43
N HIS A 104 -35.97 3.84 8.19
CA HIS A 104 -35.65 2.67 7.38
C HIS A 104 -35.05 3.13 6.05
N ALA A 105 -33.86 2.69 5.72
CA ALA A 105 -33.22 3.04 4.47
C ALA A 105 -32.37 1.89 3.91
N ASP A 106 -32.41 1.73 2.59
CA ASP A 106 -31.48 0.91 1.85
C ASP A 106 -30.44 1.81 1.17
N ILE A 107 -29.16 1.46 1.26
CA ILE A 107 -28.05 2.24 0.77
C ILE A 107 -27.24 1.39 -0.19
N VAL A 108 -26.91 1.92 -1.36
CA VAL A 108 -26.03 1.26 -2.31
C VAL A 108 -24.63 1.88 -2.24
N VAL A 109 -23.65 1.01 -2.13
CA VAL A 109 -22.24 1.37 -2.04
C VAL A 109 -21.50 0.74 -3.22
N GLU A 110 -20.70 1.53 -3.91
CA GLU A 110 -19.93 1.10 -5.07
C GLU A 110 -18.45 1.48 -4.90
N THR A 111 -17.60 0.78 -5.64
CA THR A 111 -16.17 1.09 -5.76
C THR A 111 -15.91 1.85 -7.05
N GLY A 112 -15.12 2.91 -6.98
CA GLY A 112 -14.82 3.75 -8.14
C GLY A 112 -13.60 4.63 -7.93
N LYS A 113 -13.38 5.57 -8.85
CA LYS A 113 -12.29 6.55 -8.81
C LYS A 113 -12.82 7.97 -8.93
N GLY A 114 -12.19 8.90 -8.23
CA GLY A 114 -12.45 10.32 -8.33
C GLY A 114 -13.85 10.73 -7.83
N TYR A 115 -14.52 11.62 -8.57
CA TYR A 115 -15.84 12.15 -8.26
C TYR A 115 -16.81 11.85 -9.40
N VAL A 116 -18.00 11.35 -9.07
CA VAL A 116 -19.08 11.10 -10.02
C VAL A 116 -20.33 11.82 -9.55
N ALA A 117 -20.78 12.79 -10.35
CA ALA A 117 -22.02 13.52 -10.09
C ALA A 117 -23.26 12.62 -10.31
N ASN A 118 -24.37 12.97 -9.66
CA ASN A 118 -25.60 12.19 -9.69
C ASN A 118 -26.33 12.24 -11.05
N ASP A 119 -26.09 13.27 -11.86
CA ASP A 119 -26.69 13.48 -13.19
C ASP A 119 -26.06 12.62 -14.29
N VAL A 120 -24.90 11.99 -14.02
CA VAL A 120 -24.26 11.09 -14.97
C VAL A 120 -24.98 9.75 -14.97
N PRO A 121 -25.55 9.29 -16.11
CA PRO A 121 -26.18 7.97 -16.19
C PRO A 121 -25.14 6.90 -15.87
N ARG A 122 -25.25 6.32 -14.68
CA ARG A 122 -24.42 5.18 -14.33
C ARG A 122 -24.91 4.00 -15.14
N ASN A 123 -24.00 3.30 -15.83
CA ASN A 123 -24.29 2.09 -16.62
C ASN A 123 -24.69 0.93 -15.70
N SER A 124 -25.74 1.12 -14.90
CA SER A 124 -26.39 0.02 -14.20
C SER A 124 -27.10 -0.84 -15.23
N LYS A 125 -26.54 -2.00 -15.53
CA LYS A 125 -27.11 -3.03 -16.43
C LYS A 125 -28.46 -3.59 -15.94
N SER A 126 -28.91 -3.21 -14.76
CA SER A 126 -30.23 -3.46 -14.19
C SER A 126 -30.85 -2.10 -13.84
N GLY A 127 -32.02 -1.80 -14.43
CA GLY A 127 -32.73 -0.55 -14.22
C GLY A 127 -32.82 -0.19 -12.75
N THR A 128 -32.30 0.99 -12.39
CA THR A 128 -32.37 1.52 -11.03
C THR A 128 -33.85 1.64 -10.66
N PRO A 129 -34.31 1.11 -9.51
CA PRO A 129 -35.67 1.32 -9.06
C PRO A 129 -36.02 2.82 -9.03
N ILE A 130 -37.27 3.16 -9.37
CA ILE A 130 -37.71 4.57 -9.47
C ILE A 130 -37.61 5.29 -8.14
N ASP A 131 -37.60 4.56 -7.02
CA ASP A 131 -37.56 5.09 -5.66
C ASP A 131 -36.13 5.30 -5.12
N MET A 132 -35.09 5.07 -5.93
CA MET A 132 -33.71 5.28 -5.54
C MET A 132 -33.31 6.74 -5.77
N LEU A 133 -32.88 7.40 -4.69
CA LEU A 133 -32.32 8.74 -4.71
C LEU A 133 -30.82 8.67 -5.02
N PRO A 134 -30.36 9.23 -6.13
CA PRO A 134 -28.94 9.22 -6.48
C PRO A 134 -28.16 10.20 -5.61
N ILE A 135 -26.97 9.82 -5.18
CA ILE A 135 -26.06 10.62 -4.39
C ILE A 135 -24.78 10.85 -5.18
N ASP A 136 -24.24 12.06 -5.17
CA ASP A 136 -22.91 12.34 -5.70
C ASP A 136 -21.86 11.50 -4.97
N ALA A 137 -21.12 10.71 -5.71
CA ALA A 137 -20.14 9.81 -5.13
C ALA A 137 -18.73 10.42 -5.16
N THR A 138 -18.10 10.51 -4.00
CA THR A 138 -16.70 10.89 -3.84
C THR A 138 -15.91 9.66 -3.44
N PHE A 139 -15.26 9.01 -4.41
CA PHE A 139 -14.53 7.77 -4.20
C PHE A 139 -13.13 7.97 -3.64
N MET A 140 -12.65 9.21 -3.57
CA MET A 140 -11.29 9.53 -3.14
C MET A 140 -11.06 9.19 -1.65
N PRO A 141 -10.16 8.22 -1.33
CA PRO A 141 -9.85 7.88 0.06
C PRO A 141 -8.95 8.92 0.73
N VAL A 142 -8.22 9.70 -0.04
CA VAL A 142 -7.34 10.77 0.44
C VAL A 142 -8.06 12.10 0.37
N LYS A 143 -8.16 12.78 1.52
CA LYS A 143 -8.86 14.07 1.65
C LYS A 143 -7.97 15.26 1.30
N ARG A 144 -6.70 15.19 1.66
CA ARG A 144 -5.74 16.27 1.47
C ARG A 144 -4.31 15.73 1.40
N VAL A 145 -3.52 16.34 0.53
CA VAL A 145 -2.06 16.14 0.46
C VAL A 145 -1.38 17.49 0.54
N ARG A 146 -0.30 17.60 1.29
CA ARG A 146 0.60 18.75 1.30
C ARG A 146 2.01 18.25 1.06
N TYR A 147 2.78 18.98 0.27
CA TYR A 147 4.20 18.70 0.12
C TYR A 147 5.03 19.98 0.36
N GLU A 148 6.23 19.79 0.87
CA GLU A 148 7.19 20.84 1.11
C GLU A 148 8.58 20.36 0.72
N VAL A 149 9.32 21.16 -0.02
CA VAL A 149 10.67 20.86 -0.47
C VAL A 149 11.63 21.86 0.16
N GLU A 150 12.60 21.37 0.89
CA GLU A 150 13.63 22.15 1.57
C GLU A 150 15.01 21.69 1.09
N ASN A 151 15.97 22.62 1.06
CA ASN A 151 17.36 22.23 0.81
C ASN A 151 17.89 21.40 1.98
N ALA A 152 18.58 20.31 1.69
CA ALA A 152 19.17 19.43 2.69
C ALA A 152 20.67 19.30 2.50
N ARG A 153 21.37 19.18 3.64
CA ARG A 153 22.82 18.89 3.65
C ARG A 153 23.04 17.45 4.09
N VAL A 154 23.80 16.70 3.28
CA VAL A 154 24.21 15.34 3.62
C VAL A 154 25.73 15.29 3.60
N GLY A 155 26.36 15.29 4.78
CA GLY A 155 27.81 15.42 4.93
C GLY A 155 28.33 16.78 4.42
N ASP A 156 29.20 16.77 3.42
CA ASP A 156 29.77 17.99 2.80
C ASP A 156 28.96 18.43 1.56
N ASN A 157 28.03 17.63 1.07
CA ASN A 157 27.22 17.99 -0.07
C ASN A 157 25.92 18.71 0.36
N ILE A 158 25.68 19.88 -0.24
CA ILE A 158 24.54 20.77 0.04
C ILE A 158 23.49 20.76 -1.09
N ASP A 159 23.72 19.98 -2.16
CA ASP A 159 22.89 19.98 -3.37
C ASP A 159 21.76 18.92 -3.30
N PHE A 160 21.32 18.56 -2.10
CA PHE A 160 20.20 17.67 -1.90
C PHE A 160 18.92 18.43 -1.53
N ASP A 161 17.79 17.88 -1.97
CA ASP A 161 16.49 18.32 -1.56
C ASP A 161 15.87 17.33 -0.55
N LYS A 162 15.22 17.86 0.47
CA LYS A 162 14.39 17.10 1.42
C LYS A 162 12.94 17.32 1.05
N LEU A 163 12.26 16.23 0.70
CA LEU A 163 10.81 16.22 0.47
C LEU A 163 10.08 15.80 1.75
N THR A 164 9.15 16.64 2.19
CA THR A 164 8.19 16.32 3.27
C THR A 164 6.81 16.19 2.65
N LEU A 165 6.17 15.03 2.82
CA LEU A 165 4.80 14.75 2.37
C LEU A 165 3.89 14.56 3.59
N GLU A 166 2.78 15.30 3.62
CA GLU A 166 1.71 15.15 4.60
C GLU A 166 0.44 14.69 3.88
N ILE A 167 -0.10 13.54 4.27
CA ILE A 167 -1.26 12.92 3.62
C ILE A 167 -2.33 12.65 4.68
N TRP A 168 -3.56 13.13 4.42
CA TRP A 168 -4.72 12.90 5.27
C TRP A 168 -5.71 11.99 4.53
N SER A 169 -5.89 10.77 5.02
CA SER A 169 -6.88 9.82 4.49
C SER A 169 -8.19 9.91 5.29
N ASN A 170 -9.25 9.30 4.74
CA ASN A 170 -10.51 9.08 5.45
C ASN A 170 -10.47 7.83 6.36
N GLY A 171 -9.34 7.10 6.39
CA GLY A 171 -9.13 5.88 7.16
C GLY A 171 -9.51 4.59 6.44
N THR A 172 -10.07 4.64 5.23
CA THR A 172 -10.41 3.43 4.45
C THR A 172 -9.18 2.78 3.84
N VAL A 173 -8.16 3.58 3.50
CA VAL A 173 -6.86 3.13 2.97
C VAL A 173 -5.75 3.65 3.86
N ASP A 174 -4.77 2.81 4.12
CA ASP A 174 -3.55 3.21 4.82
C ASP A 174 -2.73 4.18 3.96
N VAL A 175 -2.11 5.18 4.60
CA VAL A 175 -1.38 6.25 3.91
C VAL A 175 -0.19 5.71 3.13
N THR A 176 0.51 4.71 3.68
CA THR A 176 1.65 4.06 3.01
C THR A 176 1.20 3.34 1.75
N THR A 177 0.12 2.57 1.85
CA THR A 177 -0.49 1.87 0.70
C THR A 177 -0.97 2.86 -0.37
N ALA A 178 -1.60 3.98 0.04
CA ALA A 178 -2.06 5.01 -0.88
C ALA A 178 -0.89 5.64 -1.66
N LEU A 179 0.23 5.90 -0.97
CA LEU A 179 1.43 6.46 -1.60
C LEU A 179 2.08 5.46 -2.58
N THR A 180 2.18 4.18 -2.18
CA THR A 180 2.72 3.13 -3.05
C THR A 180 1.88 2.96 -4.30
N GLN A 181 0.56 2.84 -4.19
CA GLN A 181 -0.35 2.73 -5.34
C GLN A 181 -0.27 3.94 -6.27
N ALA A 182 -0.11 5.15 -5.73
CA ALA A 182 0.08 6.35 -6.55
C ALA A 182 1.42 6.33 -7.30
N ALA A 183 2.49 5.84 -6.66
CA ALA A 183 3.79 5.68 -7.29
C ALA A 183 3.75 4.63 -8.41
N ASP A 184 3.07 3.51 -8.20
CA ASP A 184 2.90 2.44 -9.20
C ASP A 184 2.16 2.95 -10.43
N LEU A 185 1.08 3.74 -10.25
CA LEU A 185 0.36 4.38 -11.34
C LEU A 185 1.25 5.30 -12.17
N LEU A 186 2.11 6.08 -11.52
CA LEU A 186 3.08 6.95 -12.23
C LEU A 186 4.09 6.13 -13.01
N ILE A 187 4.61 5.07 -12.42
CA ILE A 187 5.55 4.16 -13.09
C ILE A 187 4.89 3.57 -14.34
N GLU A 188 3.65 3.09 -14.23
CA GLU A 188 2.90 2.54 -15.36
C GLU A 188 2.77 3.55 -16.51
N HIS A 189 2.40 4.81 -16.21
CA HIS A 189 2.30 5.86 -17.22
C HIS A 189 3.65 6.19 -17.87
N PHE A 190 4.74 6.28 -17.08
CA PHE A 190 6.07 6.54 -17.62
C PHE A 190 6.62 5.39 -18.45
N VAL A 191 6.29 4.13 -18.08
CA VAL A 191 6.64 2.95 -18.88
C VAL A 191 6.02 3.02 -20.27
N GLN A 192 4.74 3.40 -20.36
CA GLN A 192 4.07 3.57 -21.67
C GLN A 192 4.76 4.62 -22.53
N ILE A 193 5.16 5.75 -21.95
CA ILE A 193 5.90 6.81 -22.66
C ILE A 193 7.29 6.31 -23.09
N SER A 194 7.98 5.59 -22.23
CA SER A 194 9.30 5.03 -22.51
C SER A 194 9.27 3.99 -23.63
N SER A 195 8.20 3.19 -23.70
CA SER A 195 8.01 2.17 -24.74
C SER A 195 7.93 2.75 -26.16
N ILE A 196 7.44 3.98 -26.32
CA ILE A 196 7.35 4.69 -27.60
C ILE A 196 8.75 4.93 -28.20
N THR A 197 9.77 5.12 -27.34
CA THR A 197 11.15 5.35 -27.78
C THR A 197 11.93 4.06 -28.04
N GLY A 198 11.34 2.89 -27.82
CA GLY A 198 11.94 1.56 -28.06
C GLY A 198 13.14 1.22 -27.19
N LYS A 199 13.40 1.97 -26.12
CA LYS A 199 14.59 1.83 -25.26
C LYS A 199 14.36 1.02 -23.97
N THR A 200 13.11 0.77 -23.56
CA THR A 200 12.80 0.01 -22.36
C THR A 200 11.65 -0.96 -22.61
N SER A 201 11.86 -2.23 -22.34
CA SER A 201 10.79 -3.24 -22.31
C SER A 201 10.14 -3.21 -20.91
N HIS A 202 8.84 -3.49 -20.82
CA HIS A 202 8.11 -3.67 -19.57
C HIS A 202 8.82 -4.67 -18.64
N LYS A 203 9.44 -5.71 -19.24
CA LYS A 203 10.23 -6.72 -18.51
C LYS A 203 11.46 -6.16 -17.80
N ASP A 204 12.15 -5.16 -18.41
CA ASP A 204 13.37 -4.59 -17.82
C ASP A 204 13.08 -3.73 -16.59
N ILE A 205 11.81 -3.28 -16.43
CA ILE A 205 11.35 -2.50 -15.25
C ILE A 205 10.79 -3.44 -14.19
N GLU A 206 10.05 -4.49 -14.58
CA GLU A 206 9.61 -5.54 -13.65
C GLU A 206 10.81 -6.28 -13.04
N GLU A 207 11.84 -6.64 -13.82
CA GLU A 207 13.08 -7.22 -13.29
C GLU A 207 13.81 -6.27 -12.33
N LYS A 208 13.81 -4.95 -12.61
CA LYS A 208 14.40 -3.97 -11.69
C LYS A 208 13.53 -3.71 -10.47
N ALA A 209 12.21 -3.74 -10.59
CA ALA A 209 11.28 -3.63 -9.48
C ALA A 209 11.38 -4.85 -8.56
N VAL A 210 11.40 -6.07 -9.12
CA VAL A 210 11.59 -7.32 -8.37
C VAL A 210 12.94 -7.34 -7.65
N VAL A 211 14.01 -6.85 -8.28
CA VAL A 211 15.33 -6.70 -7.62
C VAL A 211 15.30 -5.64 -6.52
N MET A 212 14.41 -4.63 -6.60
CA MET A 212 14.19 -3.66 -5.52
C MET A 212 13.25 -4.20 -4.43
N GLU A 213 12.24 -5.01 -4.77
CA GLU A 213 11.36 -5.67 -3.80
C GLU A 213 12.08 -6.79 -3.04
N GLU A 214 12.93 -7.58 -3.69
CA GLU A 214 13.79 -8.55 -3.00
C GLU A 214 14.80 -7.89 -2.03
N SER A 215 15.03 -6.57 -2.17
CA SER A 215 15.83 -5.80 -1.20
C SER A 215 14.99 -5.22 -0.06
N HIS A 216 13.64 -5.37 -0.07
CA HIS A 216 12.72 -4.88 0.96
C HIS A 216 11.91 -5.96 1.67
N GLU A 217 12.04 -7.25 1.30
CA GLU A 217 11.52 -8.33 2.11
C GLU A 217 12.48 -8.60 3.28
N GLU A 218 12.01 -8.24 4.45
CA GLU A 218 12.41 -8.72 5.77
C GLU A 218 13.92 -8.84 6.03
N THR A 219 14.55 -7.72 6.29
CA THR A 219 15.54 -7.71 7.34
C THR A 219 14.87 -7.17 8.61
N GLU A 220 14.33 -8.09 9.46
CA GLU A 220 14.54 -7.90 10.89
C GLU A 220 16.01 -7.54 11.02
N GLN A 221 16.28 -6.30 11.42
CA GLN A 221 17.62 -5.79 11.63
C GLN A 221 18.24 -6.52 12.82
N GLU A 222 18.80 -7.69 12.55
CA GLU A 222 20.01 -8.03 13.28
C GLU A 222 21.08 -7.03 12.82
N PRO A 223 21.86 -6.45 13.74
CA PRO A 223 22.88 -5.48 13.42
C PRO A 223 23.81 -6.14 12.39
N SER A 224 23.75 -5.70 11.15
CA SER A 224 24.57 -6.24 10.05
C SER A 224 26.00 -5.75 10.29
N ILE A 225 26.75 -6.56 11.03
CA ILE A 225 28.19 -6.39 11.25
C ILE A 225 28.83 -6.43 9.87
N THR A 226 29.47 -5.34 9.47
CA THR A 226 30.16 -5.26 8.19
C THR A 226 31.49 -6.03 8.25
N ILE A 227 32.01 -6.49 7.12
CA ILE A 227 33.31 -7.19 7.09
C ILE A 227 34.48 -6.28 7.57
N ASP A 228 34.27 -4.96 7.67
CA ASP A 228 35.23 -4.01 8.24
C ASP A 228 35.49 -4.29 9.73
N GLU A 229 34.51 -4.82 10.46
CA GLU A 229 34.63 -5.13 11.89
C GLU A 229 35.41 -6.41 12.19
N LEU A 230 35.66 -7.26 11.18
CA LEU A 230 36.47 -8.46 11.31
C LEU A 230 37.98 -8.16 11.41
N GLU A 231 38.39 -6.91 11.28
CA GLU A 231 39.80 -6.49 11.32
C GLU A 231 40.73 -7.39 10.48
N LEU A 232 40.29 -7.73 9.28
CA LEU A 232 41.04 -8.56 8.34
C LEU A 232 42.23 -7.81 7.75
N SER A 233 43.26 -8.55 7.31
CA SER A 233 44.34 -7.95 6.54
C SER A 233 43.80 -7.22 5.29
N VAL A 234 44.44 -6.13 4.90
CA VAL A 234 44.08 -5.34 3.70
C VAL A 234 43.95 -6.21 2.44
N ARG A 235 44.72 -7.28 2.38
CA ARG A 235 44.69 -8.25 1.26
C ARG A 235 43.42 -9.10 1.29
N ALA A 236 43.07 -9.69 2.43
CA ALA A 236 41.87 -10.52 2.58
C ALA A 236 40.59 -9.67 2.35
N TYR A 237 40.52 -8.50 2.97
CA TYR A 237 39.44 -7.53 2.79
C TYR A 237 39.20 -7.13 1.32
N ASN A 238 40.29 -6.74 0.60
CA ASN A 238 40.16 -6.35 -0.80
C ASN A 238 39.74 -7.51 -1.72
N CYS A 239 40.09 -8.75 -1.38
CA CYS A 239 39.68 -9.91 -2.16
C CYS A 239 38.19 -10.23 -1.95
N LEU A 240 37.68 -10.16 -0.71
CA LEU A 240 36.26 -10.33 -0.39
C LEU A 240 35.42 -9.25 -1.05
N LYS A 241 35.84 -7.99 -0.98
CA LYS A 241 35.14 -6.87 -1.61
C LYS A 241 35.08 -6.99 -3.15
N ARG A 242 36.13 -7.50 -3.79
CA ARG A 242 36.13 -7.78 -5.23
C ARG A 242 35.26 -8.97 -5.61
N ALA A 243 34.99 -9.88 -4.69
CA ALA A 243 34.06 -10.97 -4.84
C ALA A 243 32.61 -10.59 -4.49
N SER A 244 32.35 -9.27 -4.28
CA SER A 244 31.04 -8.72 -3.90
C SER A 244 30.51 -9.23 -2.56
N ILE A 245 31.39 -9.65 -1.65
CA ILE A 245 31.07 -10.03 -0.28
C ILE A 245 31.29 -8.79 0.60
N ASN A 246 30.23 -8.12 1.04
CA ASN A 246 30.30 -6.85 1.77
C ASN A 246 29.77 -6.94 3.20
N SER A 247 29.02 -8.00 3.52
CA SER A 247 28.44 -8.22 4.85
C SER A 247 28.88 -9.55 5.45
N MET A 248 28.82 -9.65 6.80
CA MET A 248 29.09 -10.88 7.49
C MET A 248 28.08 -11.99 7.12
N ALA A 249 26.81 -11.63 6.92
CA ALA A 249 25.77 -12.56 6.49
C ALA A 249 26.06 -13.21 5.12
N GLU A 250 26.64 -12.46 4.17
CA GLU A 250 27.08 -12.98 2.88
C GLU A 250 28.31 -13.91 3.01
N LEU A 251 29.20 -13.60 3.95
CA LEU A 251 30.37 -14.38 4.23
C LEU A 251 30.01 -15.73 4.86
N LEU A 252 29.07 -15.77 5.80
CA LEU A 252 28.59 -17.00 6.46
C LEU A 252 27.86 -17.96 5.50
N LYS A 253 27.31 -17.47 4.39
CA LYS A 253 26.70 -18.30 3.33
C LYS A 253 27.74 -18.99 2.42
N LYS A 254 29.02 -18.67 2.54
CA LYS A 254 30.10 -19.24 1.74
C LYS A 254 30.79 -20.38 2.50
N SER A 255 31.19 -21.42 1.76
CA SER A 255 32.01 -22.49 2.30
C SER A 255 33.49 -22.13 2.19
N GLU A 256 34.36 -22.84 2.94
CA GLU A 256 35.81 -22.70 2.80
C GLU A 256 36.27 -22.94 1.36
N HIS A 257 35.66 -23.91 0.67
CA HIS A 257 35.93 -24.22 -0.73
C HIS A 257 35.59 -23.02 -1.65
N ASP A 258 34.48 -22.32 -1.42
CA ASP A 258 34.08 -21.15 -2.19
C ASP A 258 35.05 -19.99 -2.00
N LEU A 259 35.54 -19.77 -0.78
CA LEU A 259 36.54 -18.77 -0.48
C LEU A 259 37.87 -19.01 -1.19
N LEU A 260 38.32 -20.26 -1.25
CA LEU A 260 39.54 -20.67 -1.97
C LEU A 260 39.42 -20.48 -3.48
N ASN A 261 38.21 -20.53 -4.05
CA ASN A 261 37.96 -20.29 -5.47
C ASN A 261 37.97 -18.80 -5.85
N ILE A 262 37.99 -17.86 -4.88
CA ILE A 262 38.07 -16.43 -5.16
C ILE A 262 39.46 -16.10 -5.73
N LYS A 263 39.49 -15.36 -6.82
CA LYS A 263 40.73 -14.97 -7.50
C LYS A 263 41.67 -14.19 -6.56
N ASN A 264 42.89 -14.71 -6.37
CA ASN A 264 43.93 -14.18 -5.49
C ASN A 264 43.65 -14.33 -3.96
N PHE A 265 42.67 -15.14 -3.57
CA PHE A 265 42.42 -15.52 -2.20
C PHE A 265 43.10 -16.85 -1.90
N GLY A 266 44.10 -16.83 -1.04
CA GLY A 266 44.90 -18.02 -0.73
C GLY A 266 44.52 -18.63 0.62
N LYS A 267 45.03 -19.86 0.89
CA LYS A 267 44.76 -20.63 2.12
C LYS A 267 45.02 -19.79 3.39
N LYS A 268 46.09 -18.98 3.45
CA LYS A 268 46.38 -18.10 4.59
C LYS A 268 45.32 -17.04 4.84
N SER A 269 44.66 -16.53 3.79
CA SER A 269 43.57 -15.55 3.94
C SER A 269 42.27 -16.23 4.32
N SER A 270 42.06 -17.48 3.93
CA SER A 270 40.94 -18.32 4.38
C SER A 270 41.08 -18.64 5.87
N ASP A 271 42.27 -19.11 6.29
CA ASP A 271 42.55 -19.41 7.70
C ASP A 271 42.35 -18.17 8.58
N GLU A 272 42.77 -16.98 8.13
CA GLU A 272 42.59 -15.70 8.82
C GLU A 272 41.10 -15.35 9.00
N VAL A 273 40.29 -15.53 7.94
CA VAL A 273 38.84 -15.27 7.99
C VAL A 273 38.15 -16.23 8.94
N ILE A 274 38.50 -17.51 8.88
CA ILE A 274 37.93 -18.55 9.76
C ILE A 274 38.28 -18.25 11.23
N GLU A 275 39.55 -17.92 11.52
CA GLU A 275 40.00 -17.59 12.88
C GLU A 275 39.24 -16.38 13.44
N ARG A 276 39.01 -15.34 12.62
CA ARG A 276 38.26 -14.16 13.03
C ARG A 276 36.77 -14.45 13.24
N LEU A 277 36.14 -15.27 12.38
CA LEU A 277 34.75 -15.70 12.56
C LEU A 277 34.57 -16.51 13.85
N HIS A 278 35.47 -17.43 14.13
CA HIS A 278 35.46 -18.20 15.41
C HIS A 278 35.55 -17.27 16.63
N HIS A 279 36.30 -16.17 16.54
CA HIS A 279 36.39 -15.20 17.65
C HIS A 279 35.03 -14.52 17.91
N PHE A 280 34.17 -14.40 16.89
CA PHE A 280 32.79 -13.91 17.02
C PHE A 280 31.78 -15.03 17.30
N GLY A 281 32.22 -16.29 17.42
CA GLY A 281 31.37 -17.44 17.65
C GLY A 281 30.56 -17.88 16.41
N LEU A 282 31.05 -17.53 15.22
CA LEU A 282 30.39 -17.81 13.94
C LEU A 282 31.25 -18.75 13.10
N ASP A 283 30.59 -19.62 12.31
CA ASP A 283 31.21 -20.59 11.42
C ASP A 283 30.76 -20.39 9.99
N LEU A 284 31.61 -20.74 9.01
CA LEU A 284 31.26 -20.75 7.59
C LEU A 284 30.27 -21.90 7.28
N ALA A 285 29.56 -21.76 6.16
CA ALA A 285 28.72 -22.84 5.65
C ALA A 285 29.55 -24.15 5.44
N PRO A 286 28.98 -25.34 5.72
CA PRO A 286 29.69 -26.60 5.51
C PRO A 286 30.09 -26.78 4.05
N ASN A 287 31.24 -27.38 3.84
CA ASN A 287 31.69 -27.70 2.47
C ASN A 287 30.70 -28.67 1.79
N PRO A 288 30.33 -28.44 0.51
CA PRO A 288 29.50 -29.38 -0.21
C PRO A 288 30.21 -30.78 -0.28
N GLU A 289 29.44 -31.84 -0.02
CA GLU A 289 29.91 -33.19 -0.22
C GLU A 289 30.12 -33.41 -1.72
N VAL A 290 31.33 -33.77 -2.12
CA VAL A 290 31.69 -34.12 -3.49
C VAL A 290 31.87 -35.64 -3.62
N ASP A 291 31.39 -36.22 -4.71
CA ASP A 291 31.64 -37.61 -5.04
C ASP A 291 33.11 -37.85 -5.42
N GLU A 292 33.52 -39.14 -5.57
CA GLU A 292 34.89 -39.52 -5.92
C GLU A 292 35.35 -38.98 -7.28
N GLU A 293 34.42 -38.40 -8.10
CA GLU A 293 34.70 -37.80 -9.40
C GLU A 293 34.71 -36.26 -9.35
N GLY A 294 34.47 -35.63 -8.17
CA GLY A 294 34.58 -34.17 -7.96
C GLY A 294 33.34 -33.35 -8.33
N TYR A 295 32.17 -33.99 -8.48
CA TYR A 295 30.89 -33.28 -8.68
C TYR A 295 30.11 -33.11 -7.38
N ALA A 296 29.51 -31.94 -7.19
CA ALA A 296 28.69 -31.65 -6.02
C ALA A 296 27.36 -32.43 -6.03
N ILE A 297 27.07 -33.17 -4.97
CA ILE A 297 25.82 -33.93 -4.81
C ILE A 297 24.74 -32.91 -4.35
N GLN A 298 23.75 -32.65 -5.20
CA GLN A 298 22.56 -31.92 -4.80
C GLN A 298 21.67 -32.82 -3.93
N GLY A 299 21.59 -32.54 -2.63
CA GLY A 299 20.67 -33.22 -1.71
C GLY A 299 19.22 -33.01 -2.16
N SER A 300 18.49 -34.09 -2.39
CA SER A 300 17.04 -34.09 -2.55
C SER A 300 16.41 -33.77 -1.20
N GLU A 301 15.68 -32.66 -1.14
CA GLU A 301 14.78 -32.36 -0.04
C GLU A 301 13.67 -33.43 0.05
N GLU A 302 13.55 -34.08 1.19
CA GLU A 302 12.33 -34.74 1.65
C GLU A 302 11.48 -33.78 2.51
#